data_fa4eb23ac6d4e9bd74693573fc0bd0b0
#
_entry.id   fa4eb23ac6d4e9bd74693573fc0bd0b0
#
_cell.length_a   1.000
_cell.length_b   1.000
_cell.length_c   1.000
_cell.angle_alpha   90.00
_cell.angle_beta   90.00
_cell.angle_gamma   90.00
#
_symmetry.space_group_name_H-M   'P 1'
#
loop_
_entity.id
_entity.type
_entity.pdbx_description
1 polymer ?
#
loop_
_entity_poly.entity_id
_entity_poly.type
_entity_poly.pdbx_seq_one_letter_code
_entity_poly.pdbx_strand_id
1 'polypeptide(L)'
;MKIDKEISILIDTLKSFFNSENELEENIFDGINWQKMEKVLRYHSIRPILLEQIKKQKIDIPKDFLNRLVKYARYQAVAHLSNELELKEIQKEFALQKITLAPFKRITYQNQLYVDGLREAGDIDLLINRIDLPKAFELFLNRGYIFTNQLHCLNIKQLALDLINAKGNYEIPLNKGLHHIDLHWDISYGFLPYNFPENFILSLENEKDRRNKSHS
;
A
#
# COMPACT_ATOMS: atom_id res chain seq x y z
N MET A 1 -18.61 26.58 -7.80
CA MET A 1 -18.90 25.12 -7.76
C MET A 1 -19.15 24.76 -6.29
N LYS A 2 -20.35 24.28 -5.94
CA LYS A 2 -20.65 23.93 -4.53
C LYS A 2 -20.04 22.57 -4.26
N ILE A 3 -19.06 22.51 -3.35
CA ILE A 3 -18.44 21.25 -2.93
C ILE A 3 -19.50 20.42 -2.22
N ASP A 4 -19.51 19.14 -2.50
CA ASP A 4 -20.38 18.15 -1.87
C ASP A 4 -20.06 18.08 -0.36
N LYS A 5 -21.10 17.98 0.48
CA LYS A 5 -20.93 18.03 1.93
C LYS A 5 -20.04 16.91 2.46
N GLU A 6 -20.18 15.70 1.96
CA GLU A 6 -19.37 14.54 2.35
C GLU A 6 -17.90 14.71 1.94
N ILE A 7 -17.62 15.38 0.82
CA ILE A 7 -16.25 15.74 0.41
C ILE A 7 -15.69 16.84 1.29
N SER A 8 -16.50 17.84 1.68
CA SER A 8 -16.04 18.87 2.63
C SER A 8 -15.63 18.26 3.96
N ILE A 9 -16.45 17.36 4.52
CA ILE A 9 -16.14 16.64 5.76
C ILE A 9 -14.83 15.84 5.64
N LEU A 10 -14.59 15.19 4.51
CA LEU A 10 -13.34 14.49 4.25
C LEU A 10 -12.14 15.46 4.30
N ILE A 11 -12.26 16.63 3.66
CA ILE A 11 -11.20 17.65 3.67
C ILE A 11 -10.95 18.16 5.09
N ASP A 12 -11.99 18.45 5.85
CA ASP A 12 -11.87 18.96 7.22
C ASP A 12 -11.34 17.88 8.18
N THR A 13 -11.70 16.62 7.97
CA THR A 13 -11.09 15.46 8.67
C THR A 13 -9.58 15.41 8.45
N LEU A 14 -9.12 15.58 7.20
CA LEU A 14 -7.69 15.57 6.88
C LEU A 14 -6.98 16.79 7.46
N LYS A 15 -7.58 17.98 7.39
CA LYS A 15 -7.03 19.19 8.03
C LYS A 15 -6.86 19.00 9.55
N SER A 16 -7.88 18.45 10.20
CA SER A 16 -7.84 18.17 11.65
C SER A 16 -6.80 17.09 12.00
N PHE A 17 -6.59 16.13 11.11
CA PHE A 17 -5.58 15.09 11.31
C PHE A 17 -4.15 15.63 11.21
N PHE A 18 -3.86 16.45 10.19
CA PHE A 18 -2.51 17.00 9.97
C PHE A 18 -2.20 18.24 10.81
N ASN A 19 -3.21 18.95 11.30
CA ASN A 19 -3.04 20.09 12.19
C ASN A 19 -4.01 19.95 13.37
N SER A 20 -3.45 19.61 14.53
CA SER A 20 -4.22 19.36 15.75
C SER A 20 -4.96 20.61 16.31
N GLU A 21 -4.65 21.80 15.82
CA GLU A 21 -5.38 23.03 16.16
C GLU A 21 -6.72 23.13 15.43
N ASN A 22 -6.90 22.37 14.34
CA ASN A 22 -8.16 22.32 13.59
C ASN A 22 -9.05 21.22 14.16
N GLU A 23 -9.98 21.58 15.01
CA GLU A 23 -11.02 20.66 15.46
C GLU A 23 -12.15 20.55 14.43
N LEU A 24 -12.82 19.40 14.39
CA LEU A 24 -14.04 19.23 13.61
C LEU A 24 -15.19 19.93 14.33
N GLU A 25 -16.04 20.64 13.59
CA GLU A 25 -17.23 21.24 14.18
C GLU A 25 -18.17 20.15 14.75
N GLU A 26 -18.79 20.39 15.91
CA GLU A 26 -19.64 19.42 16.59
C GLU A 26 -20.80 18.93 15.73
N ASN A 27 -21.35 19.79 14.87
CA ASN A 27 -22.46 19.53 13.97
C ASN A 27 -22.06 19.20 12.52
N ILE A 28 -20.76 18.92 12.28
CA ILE A 28 -20.24 18.71 10.92
C ILE A 28 -20.98 17.59 10.17
N PHE A 29 -21.50 16.59 10.89
CA PHE A 29 -22.22 15.45 10.34
C PHE A 29 -23.74 15.64 10.19
N ASP A 30 -24.29 16.82 10.55
CA ASP A 30 -25.72 17.07 10.46
C ASP A 30 -26.21 17.00 9.00
N GLY A 31 -27.30 16.25 8.79
CA GLY A 31 -27.94 16.15 7.49
C GLY A 31 -27.11 15.49 6.37
N ILE A 32 -26.04 14.75 6.69
CA ILE A 32 -25.27 14.00 5.68
C ILE A 32 -25.98 12.70 5.29
N ASN A 33 -25.64 12.21 4.11
CA ASN A 33 -25.99 10.87 3.68
C ASN A 33 -24.89 9.90 4.11
N TRP A 34 -25.12 9.11 5.16
CA TRP A 34 -24.15 8.16 5.70
C TRP A 34 -23.69 7.09 4.69
N GLN A 35 -24.58 6.63 3.80
CA GLN A 35 -24.18 5.66 2.77
C GLN A 35 -23.24 6.29 1.75
N LYS A 36 -23.48 7.55 1.40
CA LYS A 36 -22.59 8.30 0.50
C LYS A 36 -21.26 8.61 1.20
N MET A 37 -21.29 9.00 2.47
CA MET A 37 -20.09 9.20 3.27
C MET A 37 -19.22 7.94 3.31
N GLU A 38 -19.81 6.76 3.53
CA GLU A 38 -19.08 5.50 3.52
C GLU A 38 -18.40 5.22 2.17
N LYS A 39 -19.07 5.52 1.04
CA LYS A 39 -18.48 5.39 -0.30
C LYS A 39 -17.31 6.35 -0.51
N VAL A 40 -17.45 7.60 -0.08
CA VAL A 40 -16.40 8.63 -0.17
C VAL A 40 -15.18 8.22 0.65
N LEU A 41 -15.36 7.82 1.90
CA LEU A 41 -14.29 7.36 2.77
C LEU A 41 -13.56 6.13 2.20
N ARG A 42 -14.32 5.19 1.65
CA ARG A 42 -13.77 3.99 0.99
C ARG A 42 -12.95 4.34 -0.22
N TYR A 43 -13.46 5.19 -1.10
CA TYR A 43 -12.79 5.61 -2.33
C TYR A 43 -11.45 6.29 -2.05
N HIS A 44 -11.40 7.13 -0.99
CA HIS A 44 -10.20 7.87 -0.61
C HIS A 44 -9.32 7.15 0.42
N SER A 45 -9.71 5.95 0.88
CA SER A 45 -8.94 5.12 1.83
C SER A 45 -8.60 5.83 3.15
N ILE A 46 -9.55 6.61 3.70
CA ILE A 46 -9.34 7.42 4.92
C ILE A 46 -10.26 7.05 6.09
N ARG A 47 -10.91 5.87 6.03
CA ARG A 47 -11.78 5.39 7.12
C ARG A 47 -11.07 5.33 8.49
N PRO A 48 -9.82 4.86 8.61
CA PRO A 48 -9.11 4.86 9.89
C PRO A 48 -8.85 6.26 10.43
N ILE A 49 -8.52 7.23 9.55
CA ILE A 49 -8.28 8.62 9.93
C ILE A 49 -9.56 9.26 10.50
N LEU A 50 -10.69 9.06 9.83
CA LEU A 50 -11.97 9.56 10.35
C LEU A 50 -12.31 8.94 11.71
N LEU A 51 -12.12 7.62 11.86
CA LEU A 51 -12.36 6.93 13.14
C LEU A 51 -11.48 7.51 14.26
N GLU A 52 -10.22 7.81 13.96
CA GLU A 52 -9.30 8.41 14.92
C GLU A 52 -9.78 9.80 15.35
N GLN A 53 -10.18 10.66 14.40
CA GLN A 53 -10.68 12.00 14.71
C GLN A 53 -11.98 11.96 15.52
N ILE A 54 -12.92 11.08 15.15
CA ILE A 54 -14.16 10.89 15.90
C ILE A 54 -13.89 10.49 17.37
N LYS A 55 -12.96 9.56 17.60
CA LYS A 55 -12.59 9.12 18.93
C LYS A 55 -11.87 10.20 19.73
N LYS A 56 -10.89 10.88 19.10
CA LYS A 56 -10.09 11.93 19.73
C LYS A 56 -10.96 13.08 20.17
N GLN A 57 -11.90 13.51 19.36
CA GLN A 57 -12.76 14.67 19.61
C GLN A 57 -14.12 14.30 20.23
N LYS A 58 -14.37 13.00 20.47
CA LYS A 58 -15.59 12.46 21.08
C LYS A 58 -16.88 12.87 20.34
N ILE A 59 -16.81 12.92 19.00
CA ILE A 59 -17.95 13.30 18.16
C ILE A 59 -18.98 12.16 18.13
N ASP A 60 -20.24 12.51 18.35
CA ASP A 60 -21.33 11.54 18.28
C ASP A 60 -21.76 11.26 16.84
N ILE A 61 -21.85 10.00 16.49
CA ILE A 61 -22.27 9.51 15.17
C ILE A 61 -23.14 8.26 15.34
N PRO A 62 -23.94 7.87 14.33
CA PRO A 62 -24.76 6.67 14.41
C PRO A 62 -23.94 5.42 14.79
N LYS A 63 -24.40 4.70 15.80
CA LYS A 63 -23.72 3.51 16.34
C LYS A 63 -23.39 2.46 15.28
N ASP A 64 -24.29 2.24 14.33
CA ASP A 64 -24.07 1.27 13.26
C ASP A 64 -22.94 1.68 12.34
N PHE A 65 -22.81 2.98 12.04
CA PHE A 65 -21.72 3.51 11.24
C PHE A 65 -20.39 3.41 12.01
N LEU A 66 -20.37 3.79 13.28
CA LEU A 66 -19.19 3.64 14.14
C LEU A 66 -18.73 2.18 14.22
N ASN A 67 -19.65 1.24 14.41
CA ASN A 67 -19.34 -0.18 14.47
C ASN A 67 -18.70 -0.69 13.17
N ARG A 68 -19.18 -0.23 11.99
CA ARG A 68 -18.56 -0.57 10.70
C ARG A 68 -17.16 0.00 10.58
N LEU A 69 -16.93 1.25 10.98
CA LEU A 69 -15.60 1.85 10.99
C LEU A 69 -14.63 1.09 11.90
N VAL A 70 -15.05 0.75 13.12
CA VAL A 70 -14.24 -0.01 14.08
C VAL A 70 -13.89 -1.40 13.53
N LYS A 71 -14.88 -2.13 13.01
CA LYS A 71 -14.66 -3.45 12.40
C LYS A 71 -13.65 -3.36 11.26
N TYR A 72 -13.81 -2.35 10.42
CA TYR A 72 -12.91 -2.13 9.30
C TYR A 72 -11.48 -1.79 9.74
N ALA A 73 -11.31 -0.89 10.71
CA ALA A 73 -10.00 -0.53 11.23
C ALA A 73 -9.26 -1.73 11.85
N ARG A 74 -9.99 -2.62 12.57
CA ARG A 74 -9.41 -3.88 13.08
C ARG A 74 -8.94 -4.80 11.95
N TYR A 75 -9.76 -4.95 10.90
CA TYR A 75 -9.37 -5.74 9.73
C TYR A 75 -8.11 -5.17 9.08
N GLN A 76 -8.03 -3.86 8.91
CA GLN A 76 -6.88 -3.19 8.33
C GLN A 76 -5.61 -3.35 9.16
N ALA A 77 -5.69 -3.27 10.48
CA ALA A 77 -4.55 -3.49 11.37
C ALA A 77 -4.00 -4.92 11.24
N VAL A 78 -4.89 -5.92 11.16
CA VAL A 78 -4.48 -7.33 10.95
C VAL A 78 -3.85 -7.52 9.58
N ALA A 79 -4.46 -6.95 8.52
CA ALA A 79 -3.93 -7.05 7.16
C ALA A 79 -2.55 -6.38 7.05
N HIS A 80 -2.36 -5.22 7.68
CA HIS A 80 -1.10 -4.52 7.71
C HIS A 80 0.01 -5.37 8.38
N LEU A 81 -0.26 -5.88 9.58
CA LEU A 81 0.68 -6.73 10.30
C LEU A 81 1.02 -8.00 9.50
N SER A 82 0.02 -8.62 8.87
CA SER A 82 0.22 -9.79 8.01
C SER A 82 1.13 -9.47 6.82
N ASN A 83 0.93 -8.32 6.17
CA ASN A 83 1.77 -7.88 5.05
C ASN A 83 3.21 -7.58 5.49
N GLU A 84 3.40 -6.98 6.67
CA GLU A 84 4.75 -6.74 7.19
C GLU A 84 5.50 -8.05 7.48
N LEU A 85 4.83 -9.03 8.06
CA LEU A 85 5.44 -10.35 8.33
C LEU A 85 5.79 -11.07 7.02
N GLU A 86 4.87 -11.10 6.06
CA GLU A 86 5.13 -11.71 4.76
C GLU A 86 6.26 -11.00 4.00
N LEU A 87 6.33 -9.67 4.05
CA LEU A 87 7.42 -8.89 3.46
C LEU A 87 8.78 -9.27 4.07
N LYS A 88 8.87 -9.39 5.40
CA LYS A 88 10.11 -9.80 6.09
C LYS A 88 10.58 -11.17 5.65
N GLU A 89 9.66 -12.13 5.52
CA GLU A 89 10.00 -13.48 5.05
C GLU A 89 10.42 -13.50 3.57
N ILE A 90 9.77 -12.71 2.71
CA ILE A 90 10.17 -12.54 1.31
C ILE A 90 11.57 -11.95 1.23
N GLN A 91 11.84 -10.84 1.94
CA GLN A 91 13.15 -10.19 1.94
C GLN A 91 14.26 -11.14 2.38
N LYS A 92 14.02 -11.94 3.44
CA LYS A 92 14.97 -12.94 3.93
C LYS A 92 15.28 -14.01 2.88
N GLU A 93 14.25 -14.55 2.22
CA GLU A 93 14.41 -15.57 1.19
C GLU A 93 15.16 -15.05 -0.03
N PHE A 94 14.81 -13.84 -0.49
CA PHE A 94 15.47 -13.19 -1.63
C PHE A 94 16.94 -12.87 -1.32
N ALA A 95 17.24 -12.43 -0.12
CA ALA A 95 18.62 -12.19 0.32
C ALA A 95 19.46 -13.47 0.31
N LEU A 96 18.92 -14.62 0.76
CA LEU A 96 19.59 -15.92 0.67
C LEU A 96 19.93 -16.32 -0.77
N GLN A 97 19.13 -15.86 -1.73
CA GLN A 97 19.33 -16.10 -3.15
C GLN A 97 20.17 -15.02 -3.84
N LYS A 98 20.67 -14.03 -3.08
CA LYS A 98 21.44 -12.88 -3.57
C LYS A 98 20.64 -12.02 -4.57
N ILE A 99 19.33 -11.95 -4.40
CA ILE A 99 18.47 -11.05 -5.17
C ILE A 99 18.22 -9.82 -4.32
N THR A 100 18.56 -8.65 -4.85
CA THR A 100 18.24 -7.37 -4.22
C THR A 100 16.77 -7.02 -4.46
N LEU A 101 16.04 -6.81 -3.38
CA LEU A 101 14.61 -6.51 -3.39
C LEU A 101 14.35 -5.29 -2.52
N ALA A 102 13.77 -4.25 -3.10
CA ALA A 102 13.40 -3.04 -2.36
C ALA A 102 11.88 -2.90 -2.27
N PRO A 103 11.29 -2.85 -1.07
CA PRO A 103 9.91 -2.40 -0.91
C PRO A 103 9.84 -0.90 -1.21
N PHE A 104 8.81 -0.47 -1.95
CA PHE A 104 8.62 0.93 -2.29
C PHE A 104 7.14 1.34 -2.27
N LYS A 105 6.82 2.60 -2.62
CA LYS A 105 5.48 3.17 -2.55
C LYS A 105 4.85 3.04 -1.15
N ARG A 106 3.64 2.45 -1.07
CA ARG A 106 2.78 2.47 0.12
C ARG A 106 3.44 1.92 1.38
N ILE A 107 4.03 0.74 1.31
CA ILE A 107 4.58 0.06 2.49
C ILE A 107 5.78 0.81 3.09
N THR A 108 6.53 1.54 2.26
CA THR A 108 7.66 2.36 2.70
C THR A 108 7.21 3.66 3.37
N TYR A 109 6.18 4.31 2.83
CA TYR A 109 5.70 5.59 3.35
C TYR A 109 4.74 5.45 4.54
N GLN A 110 4.11 4.29 4.71
CA GLN A 110 3.12 4.08 5.76
C GLN A 110 3.71 4.33 7.14
N ASN A 111 4.87 3.77 7.45
CA ASN A 111 5.54 3.90 8.74
C ASN A 111 6.24 5.27 8.94
N GLN A 112 6.34 6.08 7.89
CA GLN A 112 6.99 7.40 7.94
C GLN A 112 6.01 8.55 8.09
N LEU A 113 4.83 8.44 7.48
CA LEU A 113 3.87 9.53 7.37
C LEU A 113 2.63 9.34 8.25
N TYR A 114 2.36 8.12 8.69
CA TYR A 114 1.16 7.80 9.45
C TYR A 114 1.53 7.03 10.72
N VAL A 115 0.78 7.26 11.76
CA VAL A 115 0.77 6.39 12.94
C VAL A 115 0.22 5.01 12.50
N ASP A 116 0.75 3.94 13.06
CA ASP A 116 0.40 2.55 12.71
C ASP A 116 -1.11 2.33 12.60
N GLY A 117 -1.54 1.81 11.46
CA GLY A 117 -2.94 1.45 11.20
C GLY A 117 -3.85 2.60 10.75
N LEU A 118 -3.38 3.85 10.65
CA LEU A 118 -4.20 4.98 10.18
C LEU A 118 -4.32 5.05 8.66
N ARG A 119 -3.45 4.40 7.93
CA ARG A 119 -3.59 4.24 6.48
C ARG A 119 -4.13 2.85 6.17
N GLU A 120 -5.05 2.76 5.21
CA GLU A 120 -5.57 1.47 4.77
C GLU A 120 -4.44 0.61 4.18
N ALA A 121 -4.33 -0.63 4.65
CA ALA A 121 -3.41 -1.62 4.09
C ALA A 121 -3.78 -1.86 2.62
N GLY A 122 -2.78 -1.91 1.79
CA GLY A 122 -2.90 -2.14 0.37
C GLY A 122 -1.94 -3.23 -0.08
N ASP A 123 -1.58 -3.16 -1.35
CA ASP A 123 -0.66 -4.07 -1.99
C ASP A 123 0.77 -3.86 -1.46
N ILE A 124 1.59 -4.90 -1.53
CA ILE A 124 3.01 -4.84 -1.26
C ILE A 124 3.71 -4.56 -2.59
N ASP A 125 4.16 -3.31 -2.78
CA ASP A 125 4.94 -2.94 -3.96
C ASP A 125 6.41 -3.33 -3.74
N LEU A 126 6.97 -4.17 -4.62
CA LEU A 126 8.35 -4.65 -4.56
C LEU A 126 9.08 -4.32 -5.86
N LEU A 127 10.28 -3.77 -5.74
CA LEU A 127 11.13 -3.46 -6.88
C LEU A 127 12.34 -4.40 -6.88
N ILE A 128 12.64 -5.01 -8.02
CA ILE A 128 13.80 -5.87 -8.25
C ILE A 128 14.55 -5.47 -9.52
N ASN A 129 15.77 -5.94 -9.65
CA ASN A 129 16.48 -5.83 -10.92
C ASN A 129 15.81 -6.71 -12.01
N ARG A 130 15.68 -6.19 -13.20
CA ARG A 130 15.07 -6.87 -14.33
C ARG A 130 15.71 -8.23 -14.62
N ILE A 131 17.02 -8.36 -14.42
CA ILE A 131 17.77 -9.60 -14.63
C ILE A 131 17.38 -10.71 -13.66
N ASP A 132 16.89 -10.36 -12.46
CA ASP A 132 16.51 -11.30 -11.41
C ASP A 132 15.06 -11.80 -11.56
N LEU A 133 14.29 -11.24 -12.49
CA LEU A 133 12.86 -11.55 -12.65
C LEU A 133 12.56 -13.05 -12.84
N PRO A 134 13.32 -13.83 -13.66
CA PRO A 134 13.05 -15.26 -13.81
C PRO A 134 13.18 -16.03 -12.49
N LYS A 135 14.18 -15.70 -11.70
CA LYS A 135 14.45 -16.33 -10.40
C LYS A 135 13.44 -15.88 -9.34
N ALA A 136 13.06 -14.59 -9.36
CA ALA A 136 12.01 -14.07 -8.51
C ALA A 136 10.67 -14.76 -8.73
N PHE A 137 10.30 -15.03 -9.98
CA PHE A 137 9.09 -15.77 -10.30
C PHE A 137 9.11 -17.21 -9.75
N GLU A 138 10.22 -17.92 -9.88
CA GLU A 138 10.38 -19.26 -9.30
C GLU A 138 10.19 -19.21 -7.77
N LEU A 139 10.78 -18.25 -7.08
CA LEU A 139 10.64 -18.07 -5.63
C LEU A 139 9.19 -17.80 -5.22
N PHE A 140 8.52 -16.86 -5.88
CA PHE A 140 7.13 -16.54 -5.56
C PHE A 140 6.19 -17.72 -5.80
N LEU A 141 6.36 -18.46 -6.89
CA LEU A 141 5.56 -19.66 -7.16
C LEU A 141 5.80 -20.76 -6.12
N ASN A 142 7.05 -20.99 -5.72
CA ASN A 142 7.39 -21.94 -4.66
C ASN A 142 6.78 -21.55 -3.31
N ARG A 143 6.58 -20.25 -3.05
CA ARG A 143 5.85 -19.73 -1.90
C ARG A 143 4.33 -19.83 -2.02
N GLY A 144 3.81 -20.30 -3.16
CA GLY A 144 2.37 -20.46 -3.43
C GLY A 144 1.68 -19.19 -3.96
N TYR A 145 2.44 -18.23 -4.46
CA TYR A 145 1.85 -17.11 -5.20
C TYR A 145 1.40 -17.54 -6.58
N ILE A 146 0.33 -16.93 -7.07
CA ILE A 146 -0.20 -17.13 -8.42
C ILE A 146 -0.23 -15.79 -9.16
N PHE A 147 -0.04 -15.83 -10.46
CA PHE A 147 -0.19 -14.67 -11.33
C PHE A 147 -1.68 -14.32 -11.50
N THR A 148 -2.05 -13.06 -11.35
CA THR A 148 -3.46 -12.62 -11.46
C THR A 148 -4.00 -12.77 -12.88
N ASN A 149 -3.19 -12.54 -13.89
CA ASN A 149 -3.52 -12.84 -15.27
C ASN A 149 -3.22 -14.33 -15.50
N GLN A 150 -4.22 -15.09 -15.86
CA GLN A 150 -4.17 -16.55 -16.13
C GLN A 150 -3.12 -16.91 -17.19
N LEU A 151 -1.87 -16.56 -16.92
CA LEU A 151 -0.73 -16.95 -17.74
C LEU A 151 -0.42 -18.39 -17.38
N HIS A 152 -1.19 -19.32 -17.95
CA HIS A 152 -0.88 -20.75 -17.95
C HIS A 152 0.40 -21.01 -18.75
N CYS A 153 1.49 -20.38 -18.35
CA CYS A 153 2.78 -20.57 -19.00
C CYS A 153 3.44 -21.82 -18.42
N LEU A 154 3.64 -22.79 -19.28
CA LEU A 154 4.40 -24.00 -19.00
C LEU A 154 5.89 -23.72 -18.72
N ASN A 155 6.39 -22.51 -19.07
CA ASN A 155 7.78 -22.10 -18.90
C ASN A 155 7.90 -20.69 -18.27
N ILE A 156 8.20 -20.66 -16.98
CA ILE A 156 8.34 -19.44 -16.18
C ILE A 156 9.47 -18.53 -16.69
N LYS A 157 10.57 -19.12 -17.15
CA LYS A 157 11.70 -18.35 -17.71
C LYS A 157 11.29 -17.64 -18.99
N GLN A 158 10.54 -18.31 -19.85
CA GLN A 158 10.04 -17.71 -21.08
C GLN A 158 9.05 -16.58 -20.76
N LEU A 159 8.13 -16.78 -19.81
CA LEU A 159 7.22 -15.73 -19.35
C LEU A 159 7.98 -14.51 -18.86
N ALA A 160 9.01 -14.69 -18.04
CA ALA A 160 9.81 -13.58 -17.54
C ALA A 160 10.48 -12.80 -18.69
N LEU A 161 11.05 -13.52 -19.66
CA LEU A 161 11.66 -12.90 -20.85
C LEU A 161 10.63 -12.16 -21.72
N ASP A 162 9.46 -12.73 -21.90
CA ASP A 162 8.39 -12.11 -22.68
C ASP A 162 7.88 -10.84 -22.03
N LEU A 163 7.73 -10.81 -20.69
CA LEU A 163 7.36 -9.63 -19.92
C LEU A 163 8.44 -8.56 -19.95
N ILE A 164 9.71 -8.93 -19.82
CA ILE A 164 10.84 -8.01 -19.89
C ILE A 164 10.91 -7.34 -21.26
N ASN A 165 10.65 -8.09 -22.34
CA ASN A 165 10.74 -7.60 -23.71
C ASN A 165 9.47 -6.89 -24.19
N ALA A 166 8.34 -7.10 -23.53
CA ALA A 166 7.10 -6.43 -23.86
C ALA A 166 7.16 -4.93 -23.52
N LYS A 167 7.01 -4.10 -24.56
CA LYS A 167 6.97 -2.64 -24.37
C LYS A 167 5.80 -2.25 -23.49
N GLY A 168 6.07 -1.46 -22.44
CA GLY A 168 5.05 -0.92 -21.56
C GLY A 168 4.77 -1.76 -20.31
N ASN A 169 5.29 -2.99 -20.21
CA ASN A 169 5.21 -3.76 -18.97
C ASN A 169 6.34 -3.34 -18.01
N TYR A 170 5.99 -3.04 -16.78
CA TYR A 170 6.91 -2.64 -15.73
C TYR A 170 6.61 -3.32 -14.39
N GLU A 171 5.47 -4.01 -14.29
CA GLU A 171 5.01 -4.70 -13.10
C GLU A 171 4.18 -5.93 -13.44
N ILE A 172 4.04 -6.84 -12.48
CA ILE A 172 3.11 -7.96 -12.52
C ILE A 172 2.49 -8.18 -11.14
N PRO A 173 1.14 -8.32 -11.07
CA PRO A 173 0.46 -8.63 -9.82
C PRO A 173 0.53 -10.13 -9.49
N LEU A 174 0.84 -10.42 -8.24
CA LEU A 174 0.94 -11.75 -7.65
C LEU A 174 0.00 -11.84 -6.45
N ASN A 175 -0.70 -12.95 -6.27
CA ASN A 175 -1.65 -13.16 -5.19
C ASN A 175 -1.40 -14.45 -4.43
N LYS A 176 -1.55 -14.38 -3.09
CA LYS A 176 -1.53 -15.54 -2.19
C LYS A 176 -2.43 -15.27 -0.99
N GLY A 177 -3.60 -15.87 -0.96
CA GLY A 177 -4.58 -15.64 0.11
C GLY A 177 -4.97 -14.16 0.23
N LEU A 178 -4.58 -13.52 1.34
CA LEU A 178 -4.82 -12.10 1.60
C LEU A 178 -3.70 -11.18 1.09
N HIS A 179 -2.58 -11.74 0.65
CA HIS A 179 -1.42 -10.97 0.19
C HIS A 179 -1.51 -10.69 -1.29
N HIS A 180 -1.41 -9.41 -1.64
CA HIS A 180 -1.29 -8.91 -2.99
C HIS A 180 0.07 -8.24 -3.13
N ILE A 181 0.85 -8.67 -4.13
CA ILE A 181 2.17 -8.13 -4.41
C ILE A 181 2.17 -7.60 -5.83
N ASP A 182 2.57 -6.34 -5.99
CA ASP A 182 2.93 -5.79 -7.28
C ASP A 182 4.46 -5.86 -7.42
N LEU A 183 4.93 -6.81 -8.21
CA LEU A 183 6.35 -7.00 -8.46
C LEU A 183 6.76 -6.16 -9.66
N HIS A 184 7.58 -5.15 -9.39
CA HIS A 184 8.06 -4.19 -10.37
C HIS A 184 9.51 -4.49 -10.76
N TRP A 185 9.84 -4.25 -12.03
CA TRP A 185 11.21 -4.22 -12.55
C TRP A 185 11.55 -2.90 -13.26
N ASP A 186 10.59 -1.97 -13.23
CA ASP A 186 10.73 -0.57 -13.64
C ASP A 186 9.73 0.27 -12.84
N ILE A 187 9.94 1.59 -12.77
CA ILE A 187 9.08 2.50 -11.99
C ILE A 187 8.04 3.19 -12.86
N SER A 188 8.24 3.18 -14.17
CA SER A 188 7.36 3.85 -15.12
C SER A 188 7.13 3.02 -16.37
N TYR A 189 6.05 3.36 -17.09
CA TYR A 189 5.86 2.85 -18.43
C TYR A 189 7.10 3.14 -19.29
N GLY A 190 7.59 2.14 -20.00
CA GLY A 190 8.81 2.21 -20.82
C GLY A 190 8.82 3.25 -21.97
N PHE A 191 7.86 4.17 -21.96
CA PHE A 191 7.79 5.33 -22.85
C PHE A 191 8.51 6.57 -22.29
N LEU A 192 8.83 6.57 -20.99
CA LEU A 192 9.61 7.63 -20.39
C LEU A 192 11.10 7.22 -20.47
N PRO A 193 11.97 8.06 -21.04
CA PRO A 193 13.40 7.77 -21.18
C PRO A 193 14.11 7.94 -19.82
N TYR A 194 13.69 7.20 -18.82
CA TYR A 194 14.31 7.23 -17.49
C TYR A 194 15.03 5.91 -17.28
N ASN A 195 16.35 5.95 -17.39
CA ASN A 195 17.19 4.83 -16.99
C ASN A 195 17.57 5.05 -15.53
N PHE A 196 17.03 4.22 -14.64
CA PHE A 196 17.50 4.21 -13.26
C PHE A 196 18.94 3.70 -13.21
N PRO A 197 19.82 4.34 -12.40
CA PRO A 197 21.15 3.80 -12.16
C PRO A 197 21.09 2.37 -11.67
N GLU A 198 22.04 1.51 -12.08
CA GLU A 198 22.11 0.11 -11.61
C GLU A 198 22.05 -0.04 -10.07
N ASN A 199 22.55 0.98 -9.36
CA ASN A 199 22.57 1.03 -7.91
C ASN A 199 21.33 1.66 -7.27
N PHE A 200 20.29 2.01 -8.05
CA PHE A 200 19.12 2.71 -7.52
C PHE A 200 18.40 1.90 -6.46
N ILE A 201 18.19 0.60 -6.68
CA ILE A 201 17.53 -0.31 -5.72
C ILE A 201 18.35 -0.40 -4.43
N LEU A 202 19.68 -0.53 -4.53
CA LEU A 202 20.58 -0.53 -3.37
C LEU A 202 20.55 0.80 -2.62
N SER A 203 20.39 1.92 -3.32
CA SER A 203 20.28 3.22 -2.66
C SER A 203 19.01 3.34 -1.82
N LEU A 204 17.88 2.78 -2.29
CA LEU A 204 16.62 2.75 -1.54
C LEU A 204 16.72 1.89 -0.27
N GLU A 205 17.40 0.75 -0.32
CA GLU A 205 17.66 -0.09 0.86
C GLU A 205 18.53 0.62 1.89
N ASN A 206 19.63 1.23 1.45
CA ASN A 206 20.58 1.94 2.31
C ASN A 206 19.97 3.18 2.99
N GLU A 207 19.07 3.89 2.35
CA GLU A 207 18.34 4.99 2.98
C GLU A 207 17.42 4.52 4.11
N LYS A 208 16.78 3.36 3.95
CA LYS A 208 15.92 2.76 4.98
C LYS A 208 16.74 2.41 6.23
N ASP A 209 17.91 1.82 6.06
CA ASP A 209 18.81 1.44 7.17
C ASP A 209 19.37 2.66 7.92
N ARG A 210 19.68 3.74 7.22
CA ARG A 210 20.15 4.99 7.84
C ARG A 210 19.08 5.66 8.70
N ARG A 211 17.81 5.64 8.26
CA ARG A 211 16.71 6.26 9.00
C ARG A 211 16.33 5.44 10.24
N ASN A 212 16.36 4.12 10.18
CA ASN A 212 16.09 3.27 11.35
C ASN A 212 17.14 3.43 12.46
N LYS A 213 18.38 3.81 12.12
CA LYS A 213 19.45 4.11 13.09
C LYS A 213 19.39 5.50 13.70
N SER A 214 18.64 6.43 13.12
CA SER A 214 18.48 7.80 13.64
C SER A 214 17.32 7.94 14.63
N HIS A 215 16.51 6.90 14.83
CA HIS A 215 15.37 6.87 15.76
C HIS A 215 15.54 5.83 16.89
N SER A 216 16.70 5.22 17.01
CA SER A 216 17.17 4.42 18.15
C SER A 216 18.16 5.23 18.98
#